data_c0de79a69b4d4cc7e1b9f648845534ac
#
_entry.id   c0de79a69b4d4cc7e1b9f648845534ac
#
_cell.length_a   1.000
_cell.length_b   1.000
_cell.length_c   1.000
_cell.angle_alpha   90.00
_cell.angle_beta   90.00
_cell.angle_gamma   90.00
#
_symmetry.space_group_name_H-M   'P 1'
#
loop_
_entity.id
_entity.type
_entity.pdbx_description
1 polymer ?
#
loop_
_entity_poly.entity_id
_entity_poly.type
_entity_poly.pdbx_seq_one_letter_code
_entity_poly.pdbx_strand_id
1 'polypeptide(L)'
;MGADAPHWSLTYKILQTLRMRSIEAHSKDIALPDLNSPELILKGAGQYAAMCVTCHLAPGVKDSELAPGLYPQPPELAKSQLDPRSAFWVIKHGLKMSAMPAWGKTHDDETIWSMVAFVNKLPSMSPQEYKEMVANAPPDEEMESMKNMPGMKSMHGAAEDAKNDATSSHSPETSHHTHGAD
;
A
#
# COMPACT_ATOMS: atom_id res chain seq x y z
N MET A 1 -10.55 -22.12 -4.06
CA MET A 1 -9.77 -21.55 -5.18
C MET A 1 -8.66 -20.72 -4.55
N GLY A 2 -7.39 -21.12 -4.75
CA GLY A 2 -6.22 -20.39 -4.24
C GLY A 2 -5.94 -19.15 -5.07
N ALA A 3 -5.35 -18.11 -4.44
CA ALA A 3 -4.93 -16.91 -5.15
C ALA A 3 -3.63 -17.11 -5.94
N ASP A 4 -2.91 -18.18 -5.68
CA ASP A 4 -1.69 -18.63 -6.37
C ASP A 4 -1.94 -19.29 -7.73
N ALA A 5 -3.20 -19.65 -8.02
CA ALA A 5 -3.59 -20.25 -9.29
C ALA A 5 -4.32 -19.23 -10.18
N PRO A 6 -3.80 -18.91 -11.38
CA PRO A 6 -4.44 -17.96 -12.27
C PRO A 6 -5.77 -18.51 -12.78
N HIS A 7 -6.72 -17.62 -13.03
CA HIS A 7 -7.97 -17.98 -13.71
C HIS A 7 -7.70 -18.47 -15.15
N TRP A 8 -8.60 -19.30 -15.64
CA TRP A 8 -8.62 -19.63 -17.07
C TRP A 8 -8.60 -18.36 -17.92
N SER A 9 -7.84 -18.33 -19.01
CA SER A 9 -7.59 -17.11 -19.79
C SER A 9 -8.86 -16.39 -20.25
N LEU A 10 -9.89 -17.16 -20.63
CA LEU A 10 -11.19 -16.60 -21.04
C LEU A 10 -11.90 -15.94 -19.83
N THR A 11 -11.93 -16.61 -18.69
CA THR A 11 -12.52 -16.07 -17.44
C THR A 11 -11.82 -14.78 -17.03
N TYR A 12 -10.48 -14.76 -17.06
CA TYR A 12 -9.72 -13.57 -16.75
C TYR A 12 -10.05 -12.39 -17.69
N LYS A 13 -10.11 -12.64 -19.01
CA LYS A 13 -10.47 -11.60 -20.00
C LYS A 13 -11.87 -11.04 -19.78
N ILE A 14 -12.85 -11.89 -19.48
CA ILE A 14 -14.21 -11.45 -19.19
C ILE A 14 -14.24 -10.57 -17.95
N LEU A 15 -13.67 -11.03 -16.84
CA LEU A 15 -13.63 -10.28 -15.57
C LEU A 15 -12.88 -8.96 -15.72
N GLN A 16 -11.76 -8.95 -16.44
CA GLN A 16 -11.00 -7.74 -16.72
C GLN A 16 -11.81 -6.74 -17.56
N THR A 17 -12.46 -7.21 -18.63
CA THR A 17 -13.29 -6.35 -19.47
C THR A 17 -14.45 -5.74 -18.70
N LEU A 18 -15.16 -6.55 -17.90
CA LEU A 18 -16.25 -6.06 -17.04
C LEU A 18 -15.76 -5.02 -16.04
N ARG A 19 -14.61 -5.25 -15.41
CA ARG A 19 -13.98 -4.29 -14.48
C ARG A 19 -13.67 -2.97 -15.17
N MET A 20 -12.99 -3.01 -16.32
CA MET A 20 -12.61 -1.78 -17.05
C MET A 20 -13.83 -1.01 -17.51
N ARG A 21 -14.85 -1.69 -18.06
CA ARG A 21 -16.10 -1.05 -18.47
C ARG A 21 -16.88 -0.44 -17.27
N SER A 22 -16.89 -1.12 -16.15
CA SER A 22 -17.52 -0.61 -14.93
C SER A 22 -16.81 0.65 -14.44
N ILE A 23 -15.48 0.67 -14.38
CA ILE A 23 -14.69 1.84 -13.99
C ILE A 23 -15.00 3.00 -14.94
N GLU A 24 -14.89 2.81 -16.24
CA GLU A 24 -15.15 3.81 -17.26
C GLU A 24 -16.57 4.41 -17.12
N ALA A 25 -17.57 3.55 -16.97
CA ALA A 25 -18.97 4.00 -16.85
C ALA A 25 -19.25 4.86 -15.61
N HIS A 26 -18.55 4.60 -14.50
CA HIS A 26 -18.77 5.32 -13.24
C HIS A 26 -17.83 6.52 -13.07
N SER A 27 -16.70 6.56 -13.77
CA SER A 27 -15.73 7.65 -13.62
C SER A 27 -15.91 8.79 -14.61
N LYS A 28 -16.57 8.57 -15.75
CA LYS A 28 -16.65 9.51 -16.88
C LYS A 28 -17.16 10.91 -16.52
N ASP A 29 -18.12 11.00 -15.60
CA ASP A 29 -18.80 12.24 -15.22
C ASP A 29 -18.25 12.86 -13.91
N ILE A 30 -17.16 12.32 -13.35
CA ILE A 30 -16.52 12.84 -12.16
C ILE A 30 -15.82 14.16 -12.51
N ALA A 31 -16.13 15.23 -11.77
CA ALA A 31 -15.47 16.52 -11.92
C ALA A 31 -13.98 16.41 -11.53
N LEU A 32 -13.10 16.87 -12.41
CA LEU A 32 -11.64 16.84 -12.19
C LEU A 32 -11.19 18.16 -11.54
N PRO A 33 -10.65 18.14 -10.30
CA PRO A 33 -10.06 19.33 -9.70
C PRO A 33 -8.68 19.63 -10.31
N ASP A 34 -8.07 20.75 -9.89
CA ASP A 34 -6.67 21.02 -10.20
C ASP A 34 -5.76 20.06 -9.42
N LEU A 35 -5.08 19.18 -10.15
CA LEU A 35 -4.15 18.20 -9.58
C LEU A 35 -2.70 18.69 -9.48
N ASN A 36 -2.44 19.97 -9.86
CA ASN A 36 -1.08 20.49 -9.90
C ASN A 36 -0.69 21.27 -8.63
N SER A 37 -1.60 21.43 -7.65
CA SER A 37 -1.28 22.06 -6.38
C SER A 37 -0.15 21.32 -5.67
N PRO A 38 0.96 22.00 -5.33
CA PRO A 38 2.08 21.38 -4.61
C PRO A 38 1.66 20.81 -3.25
N GLU A 39 0.76 21.48 -2.55
CA GLU A 39 0.28 21.06 -1.25
C GLU A 39 -0.55 19.76 -1.37
N LEU A 40 -1.42 19.69 -2.39
CA LEU A 40 -2.22 18.50 -2.66
C LEU A 40 -1.34 17.29 -2.99
N ILE A 41 -0.31 17.50 -3.85
CA ILE A 41 0.64 16.44 -4.22
C ILE A 41 1.45 16.00 -3.01
N LEU A 42 1.89 16.93 -2.15
CA LEU A 42 2.67 16.63 -0.97
C LEU A 42 1.86 15.83 0.07
N LYS A 43 0.60 16.22 0.32
CA LYS A 43 -0.35 15.44 1.14
C LYS A 43 -0.49 14.03 0.59
N GLY A 44 -0.69 13.90 -0.73
CA GLY A 44 -0.82 12.62 -1.40
C GLY A 44 0.42 11.72 -1.31
N ALA A 45 1.63 12.30 -1.22
CA ALA A 45 2.87 11.54 -1.04
C ALA A 45 2.89 10.79 0.30
N GLY A 46 2.45 11.44 1.38
CA GLY A 46 2.34 10.82 2.70
C GLY A 46 1.31 9.68 2.71
N GLN A 47 0.13 9.93 2.14
CA GLN A 47 -0.93 8.94 2.01
C GLN A 47 -0.48 7.71 1.19
N TYR A 48 0.20 7.95 0.07
CA TYR A 48 0.74 6.88 -0.77
C TYR A 48 1.75 6.02 -0.05
N ALA A 49 2.70 6.64 0.64
CA ALA A 49 3.73 5.94 1.40
C ALA A 49 3.14 5.09 2.53
N ALA A 50 2.08 5.57 3.17
CA ALA A 50 1.42 4.88 4.27
C ALA A 50 0.57 3.69 3.82
N MET A 51 -0.16 3.81 2.70
CA MET A 51 -1.25 2.89 2.37
C MET A 51 -1.09 2.15 1.04
N CYS A 52 -0.33 2.70 0.08
CA CYS A 52 -0.32 2.20 -1.30
C CYS A 52 0.96 1.46 -1.67
N VAL A 53 2.11 1.90 -1.13
CA VAL A 53 3.45 1.46 -1.55
C VAL A 53 3.65 -0.06 -1.40
N THR A 54 3.07 -0.66 -0.37
CA THR A 54 3.21 -2.09 -0.09
C THR A 54 2.66 -2.98 -1.22
N CYS A 55 1.61 -2.51 -1.91
CA CYS A 55 1.01 -3.24 -3.03
C CYS A 55 1.45 -2.71 -4.40
N HIS A 56 1.58 -1.38 -4.54
CA HIS A 56 1.78 -0.71 -5.83
C HIS A 56 3.22 -0.31 -6.11
N LEU A 57 4.14 -0.56 -5.16
CA LEU A 57 5.55 -0.18 -5.20
C LEU A 57 5.75 1.34 -5.38
N ALA A 58 6.99 1.77 -5.56
CA ALA A 58 7.35 3.18 -5.78
C ALA A 58 8.68 3.29 -6.53
N PRO A 59 9.05 4.47 -7.03
CA PRO A 59 10.38 4.69 -7.60
C PRO A 59 11.48 4.27 -6.62
N GLY A 60 12.35 3.35 -7.05
CA GLY A 60 13.42 2.78 -6.21
C GLY A 60 13.02 1.64 -5.29
N VAL A 61 11.73 1.36 -5.12
CA VAL A 61 11.21 0.19 -4.40
C VAL A 61 10.94 -0.89 -5.44
N LYS A 62 11.74 -1.96 -5.44
CA LYS A 62 11.69 -3.00 -6.47
C LYS A 62 10.79 -4.17 -6.10
N ASP A 63 10.53 -4.35 -4.81
CA ASP A 63 9.84 -5.53 -4.30
C ASP A 63 9.08 -5.22 -3.00
N SER A 64 8.09 -6.04 -2.70
CA SER A 64 7.40 -6.07 -1.41
C SER A 64 7.03 -7.51 -1.08
N GLU A 65 6.92 -7.84 0.19
CA GLU A 65 6.52 -9.17 0.64
C GLU A 65 5.07 -9.50 0.23
N LEU A 66 4.21 -8.49 0.15
CA LEU A 66 2.78 -8.66 -0.10
C LEU A 66 2.43 -8.74 -1.59
N ALA A 67 3.02 -7.88 -2.42
CA ALA A 67 2.62 -7.72 -3.82
C ALA A 67 2.64 -9.03 -4.64
N PRO A 68 3.66 -9.92 -4.52
CA PRO A 68 3.69 -11.15 -5.32
C PRO A 68 2.54 -12.13 -5.04
N GLY A 69 1.97 -12.08 -3.83
CA GLY A 69 0.86 -12.95 -3.41
C GLY A 69 -0.53 -12.44 -3.82
N LEU A 70 -0.64 -11.27 -4.43
CA LEU A 70 -1.93 -10.67 -4.77
C LEU A 70 -2.42 -11.10 -6.16
N TYR A 71 -3.72 -11.38 -6.25
CA TYR A 71 -4.36 -11.71 -7.52
C TYR A 71 -5.73 -11.00 -7.65
N PRO A 72 -5.95 -10.24 -8.74
CA PRO A 72 -5.00 -9.90 -9.80
C PRO A 72 -3.84 -9.06 -9.28
N GLN A 73 -2.70 -9.13 -9.93
CA GLN A 73 -1.53 -8.32 -9.59
C GLN A 73 -1.86 -6.83 -9.62
N PRO A 74 -1.51 -6.07 -8.56
CA PRO A 74 -1.63 -4.62 -8.58
C PRO A 74 -0.70 -4.01 -9.63
N PRO A 75 -1.13 -2.95 -10.33
CA PRO A 75 -0.23 -2.26 -11.26
C PRO A 75 0.88 -1.54 -10.50
N GLU A 76 2.10 -1.55 -11.06
CA GLU A 76 3.18 -0.69 -10.59
C GLU A 76 2.88 0.76 -11.00
N LEU A 77 2.42 1.59 -10.07
CA LEU A 77 1.96 2.94 -10.37
C LEU A 77 3.08 3.88 -10.82
N ALA A 78 4.31 3.61 -10.42
CA ALA A 78 5.49 4.32 -10.92
C ALA A 78 5.76 4.09 -12.42
N LYS A 79 5.12 3.09 -13.05
CA LYS A 79 5.28 2.76 -14.47
C LYS A 79 3.98 2.92 -15.26
N SER A 80 2.91 3.38 -14.61
CA SER A 80 1.56 3.39 -15.19
C SER A 80 1.01 4.80 -15.28
N GLN A 81 0.58 5.21 -16.48
CA GLN A 81 -0.18 6.44 -16.66
C GLN A 81 -1.66 6.10 -16.53
N LEU A 82 -2.34 6.68 -15.56
CA LEU A 82 -3.76 6.43 -15.29
C LEU A 82 -4.61 7.65 -15.62
N ASP A 83 -5.85 7.42 -16.07
CA ASP A 83 -6.84 8.49 -16.11
C ASP A 83 -7.22 8.90 -14.68
N PRO A 84 -7.09 10.20 -14.32
CA PRO A 84 -7.32 10.64 -12.94
C PRO A 84 -8.73 10.39 -12.41
N ARG A 85 -9.75 10.45 -13.25
CA ARG A 85 -11.15 10.17 -12.83
C ARG A 85 -11.32 8.69 -12.48
N SER A 86 -10.74 7.82 -13.31
CA SER A 86 -10.74 6.37 -13.08
C SER A 86 -9.95 6.01 -11.83
N ALA A 87 -8.80 6.64 -11.61
CA ALA A 87 -7.98 6.48 -10.40
C ALA A 87 -8.76 6.90 -9.15
N PHE A 88 -9.41 8.07 -9.17
CA PHE A 88 -10.25 8.55 -8.07
C PHE A 88 -11.35 7.54 -7.74
N TRP A 89 -12.09 7.08 -8.75
CA TRP A 89 -13.19 6.14 -8.54
C TRP A 89 -12.68 4.81 -7.94
N VAL A 90 -11.57 4.29 -8.46
CA VAL A 90 -10.97 3.03 -7.98
C VAL A 90 -10.48 3.17 -6.55
N ILE A 91 -9.78 4.25 -6.20
CA ILE A 91 -9.29 4.48 -4.84
C ILE A 91 -10.48 4.62 -3.89
N LYS A 92 -11.47 5.41 -4.25
CA LYS A 92 -12.65 5.65 -3.41
C LYS A 92 -13.47 4.38 -3.15
N HIS A 93 -13.74 3.61 -4.19
CA HIS A 93 -14.69 2.47 -4.12
C HIS A 93 -14.02 1.10 -4.00
N GLY A 94 -12.70 1.02 -4.21
CA GLY A 94 -11.98 -0.25 -4.26
C GLY A 94 -12.37 -1.12 -5.46
N LEU A 95 -11.83 -2.32 -5.52
CA LEU A 95 -12.12 -3.30 -6.57
C LEU A 95 -12.55 -4.63 -5.96
N LYS A 96 -13.78 -5.06 -6.24
CA LYS A 96 -14.28 -6.38 -5.82
C LYS A 96 -13.40 -7.51 -6.37
N MET A 97 -13.23 -8.55 -5.57
CA MET A 97 -12.39 -9.71 -5.88
C MET A 97 -10.92 -9.34 -6.16
N SER A 98 -10.43 -8.31 -5.47
CA SER A 98 -9.03 -7.94 -5.42
C SER A 98 -8.66 -7.48 -4.02
N ALA A 99 -7.37 -7.24 -3.77
CA ALA A 99 -6.89 -6.69 -2.50
C ALA A 99 -7.01 -5.15 -2.41
N MET A 100 -7.55 -4.47 -3.43
CA MET A 100 -7.71 -3.01 -3.40
C MET A 100 -8.93 -2.61 -2.56
N PRO A 101 -8.74 -2.03 -1.37
CA PRO A 101 -9.83 -1.64 -0.48
C PRO A 101 -10.54 -0.38 -0.95
N ALA A 102 -11.72 -0.11 -0.39
CA ALA A 102 -12.49 1.10 -0.65
C ALA A 102 -12.10 2.19 0.35
N TRP A 103 -11.11 3.01 0.02
CA TRP A 103 -10.59 4.07 0.90
C TRP A 103 -11.60 5.17 1.22
N GLY A 104 -12.61 5.39 0.38
CA GLY A 104 -13.70 6.34 0.66
C GLY A 104 -14.61 5.95 1.84
N LYS A 105 -14.35 4.84 2.54
CA LYS A 105 -14.99 4.51 3.80
C LYS A 105 -14.35 5.21 5.00
N THR A 106 -13.09 5.59 4.87
CA THR A 106 -12.25 6.16 5.94
C THR A 106 -11.63 7.51 5.57
N HIS A 107 -11.63 7.88 4.31
CA HIS A 107 -11.03 9.11 3.80
C HIS A 107 -12.05 9.93 3.00
N ASP A 108 -11.98 11.23 3.11
CA ASP A 108 -12.80 12.16 2.34
C ASP A 108 -12.31 12.29 0.87
N ASP A 109 -13.12 12.97 0.07
CA ASP A 109 -12.82 13.13 -1.36
C ASP A 109 -11.58 14.01 -1.59
N GLU A 110 -11.29 14.98 -0.73
CA GLU A 110 -10.08 15.81 -0.83
C GLU A 110 -8.82 14.98 -0.61
N THR A 111 -8.81 14.14 0.40
CA THR A 111 -7.70 13.21 0.68
C THR A 111 -7.52 12.22 -0.46
N ILE A 112 -8.59 11.69 -1.02
CA ILE A 112 -8.51 10.80 -2.19
C ILE A 112 -7.97 11.53 -3.42
N TRP A 113 -8.37 12.78 -3.67
CA TRP A 113 -7.82 13.59 -4.74
C TRP A 113 -6.34 13.90 -4.55
N SER A 114 -5.88 14.05 -3.30
CA SER A 114 -4.44 14.19 -3.03
C SER A 114 -3.66 12.95 -3.43
N MET A 115 -4.17 11.75 -3.13
CA MET A 115 -3.57 10.50 -3.60
C MET A 115 -3.52 10.42 -5.13
N VAL A 116 -4.61 10.81 -5.81
CA VAL A 116 -4.66 10.84 -7.29
C VAL A 116 -3.65 11.81 -7.86
N ALA A 117 -3.53 13.02 -7.30
CA ALA A 117 -2.57 14.03 -7.73
C ALA A 117 -1.12 13.50 -7.63
N PHE A 118 -0.79 12.85 -6.52
CA PHE A 118 0.50 12.24 -6.33
C PHE A 118 0.74 11.07 -7.30
N VAL A 119 -0.21 10.14 -7.44
CA VAL A 119 -0.13 8.99 -8.37
C VAL A 119 0.06 9.47 -9.82
N ASN A 120 -0.60 10.54 -10.22
CA ASN A 120 -0.44 11.11 -11.56
C ASN A 120 0.99 11.63 -11.82
N LYS A 121 1.67 12.12 -10.78
CA LYS A 121 3.06 12.59 -10.86
C LYS A 121 4.10 11.47 -10.73
N LEU A 122 3.76 10.37 -10.09
CA LEU A 122 4.65 9.28 -9.70
C LEU A 122 5.50 8.70 -10.87
N PRO A 123 4.97 8.49 -12.10
CA PRO A 123 5.75 7.94 -13.21
C PRO A 123 6.91 8.82 -13.68
N SER A 124 6.88 10.11 -13.37
CA SER A 124 7.95 11.07 -13.72
C SER A 124 8.98 11.27 -12.61
N MET A 125 8.80 10.64 -11.45
CA MET A 125 9.67 10.83 -10.30
C MET A 125 10.89 9.91 -10.31
N SER A 126 12.03 10.46 -9.94
CA SER A 126 13.20 9.68 -9.56
C SER A 126 13.03 9.09 -8.14
N PRO A 127 13.79 8.02 -7.79
CA PRO A 127 13.80 7.49 -6.44
C PRO A 127 14.15 8.49 -5.35
N GLN A 128 14.99 9.48 -5.68
CA GLN A 128 15.41 10.51 -4.74
C GLN A 128 14.27 11.51 -4.49
N GLU A 129 13.64 12.00 -5.55
CA GLU A 129 12.48 12.91 -5.45
C GLU A 129 11.33 12.27 -4.67
N TYR A 130 11.06 10.97 -4.90
CA TYR A 130 10.06 10.24 -4.13
C TYR A 130 10.37 10.26 -2.63
N LYS A 131 11.60 9.92 -2.24
CA LYS A 131 12.03 9.91 -0.82
C LYS A 131 11.94 11.28 -0.17
N GLU A 132 12.39 12.32 -0.86
CA GLU A 132 12.34 13.70 -0.37
C GLU A 132 10.90 14.18 -0.19
N MET A 133 10.02 13.87 -1.14
CA MET A 133 8.62 14.26 -1.07
C MET A 133 7.90 13.55 0.07
N VAL A 134 8.11 12.26 0.26
CA VAL A 134 7.54 11.51 1.39
C VAL A 134 8.07 12.01 2.73
N ALA A 135 9.38 12.33 2.82
CA ALA A 135 9.98 12.85 4.05
C ALA A 135 9.44 14.24 4.47
N ASN A 136 9.00 15.05 3.50
CA ASN A 136 8.43 16.37 3.72
C ASN A 136 6.89 16.38 3.78
N ALA A 137 6.24 15.21 3.60
CA ALA A 137 4.79 15.12 3.64
C ALA A 137 4.25 15.45 5.05
N PRO A 138 3.12 16.16 5.15
CA PRO A 138 2.48 16.38 6.44
C PRO A 138 2.08 15.05 7.08
N PRO A 139 2.10 14.96 8.42
CA PRO A 139 1.58 13.79 9.10
C PRO A 139 0.10 13.60 8.75
N ASP A 140 -0.30 12.35 8.62
CA ASP A 140 -1.70 12.01 8.37
C ASP A 140 -2.51 12.22 9.65
N GLU A 141 -3.32 13.26 9.68
CA GLU A 141 -4.16 13.61 10.84
C GLU A 141 -5.18 12.52 11.16
N GLU A 142 -5.67 11.81 10.16
CA GLU A 142 -6.62 10.70 10.34
C GLU A 142 -5.91 9.47 10.94
N MET A 143 -4.68 9.19 10.51
CA MET A 143 -3.88 8.12 11.09
C MET A 143 -3.40 8.44 12.51
N GLU A 144 -3.06 9.70 12.80
CA GLU A 144 -2.75 10.14 14.17
C GLU A 144 -3.96 10.05 15.08
N SER A 145 -5.13 10.41 14.59
CA SER A 145 -6.39 10.26 15.32
C SER A 145 -6.68 8.80 15.66
N MET A 146 -6.44 7.86 14.72
CA MET A 146 -6.63 6.43 14.98
C MET A 146 -5.61 5.86 15.99
N LYS A 147 -4.35 6.31 15.97
CA LYS A 147 -3.35 5.92 16.97
C LYS A 147 -3.72 6.35 18.39
N ASN A 148 -4.49 7.42 18.50
CA ASN A 148 -4.93 7.98 19.79
C ASN A 148 -6.27 7.40 20.29
N MET A 149 -6.92 6.51 19.56
CA MET A 149 -8.13 5.82 20.02
C MET A 149 -7.81 4.85 21.18
N PRO A 150 -8.62 4.84 22.26
CA PRO A 150 -8.31 4.07 23.48
C PRO A 150 -8.15 2.55 23.30
N GLY A 151 -8.62 1.98 22.20
CA GLY A 151 -8.53 0.54 21.92
C GLY A 151 -7.26 0.11 21.15
N MET A 152 -6.55 1.01 20.50
CA MET A 152 -5.40 0.66 19.64
C MET A 152 -4.04 0.74 20.33
N LYS A 153 -3.94 1.48 21.45
CA LYS A 153 -2.70 1.55 22.26
C LYS A 153 -2.25 0.21 22.83
N SER A 154 -3.17 -0.74 22.97
CA SER A 154 -2.90 -2.07 23.53
C SER A 154 -2.20 -3.03 22.57
N MET A 155 -2.28 -2.81 21.26
CA MET A 155 -1.68 -3.73 20.27
C MET A 155 -0.21 -3.45 19.92
N HIS A 156 0.27 -2.23 20.13
CA HIS A 156 1.67 -1.86 19.83
C HIS A 156 2.63 -2.08 21.00
N GLY A 157 2.15 -2.12 22.26
CA GLY A 157 2.98 -2.41 23.43
C GLY A 157 3.45 -3.87 23.51
N ALA A 158 2.74 -4.80 22.92
CA ALA A 158 3.08 -6.23 22.97
C ALA A 158 4.22 -6.64 22.01
N ALA A 159 4.59 -5.79 21.05
CA ALA A 159 5.65 -6.09 20.08
C ALA A 159 7.03 -5.57 20.51
N GLU A 160 7.09 -4.59 21.40
CA GLU A 160 8.37 -4.07 21.95
C GLU A 160 8.88 -4.91 23.13
N ASP A 161 7.99 -5.45 23.96
CA ASP A 161 8.38 -6.32 25.09
C ASP A 161 8.95 -7.68 24.63
N ALA A 162 8.53 -8.19 23.47
CA ALA A 162 9.04 -9.44 22.93
C ALA A 162 10.48 -9.36 22.37
N LYS A 163 11.00 -8.16 22.09
CA LYS A 163 12.40 -7.96 21.64
C LYS A 163 13.41 -7.85 22.77
N ASN A 164 12.97 -7.49 23.97
CA ASN A 164 13.89 -7.34 25.12
C ASN A 164 14.13 -8.65 25.89
N ASP A 165 13.28 -9.66 25.74
CA ASP A 165 13.43 -10.93 26.45
C ASP A 165 14.33 -11.94 25.72
N ALA A 166 14.68 -11.70 24.44
CA ALA A 166 15.49 -12.58 23.62
C ALA A 166 17.03 -12.42 23.78
N THR A 167 17.50 -11.45 24.58
CA THR A 167 18.93 -11.15 24.73
C THR A 167 19.57 -11.58 26.06
N SER A 168 18.81 -12.26 26.95
CA SER A 168 19.28 -12.60 28.29
C SER A 168 19.20 -14.09 28.61
N SER A 169 19.68 -14.99 27.76
CA SER A 169 20.08 -16.34 28.19
C SER A 169 20.73 -17.13 27.08
N HIS A 170 22.03 -17.11 26.97
CA HIS A 170 22.84 -18.27 26.53
C HIS A 170 24.30 -18.08 26.95
N SER A 171 24.67 -18.62 28.10
CA SER A 171 26.05 -19.05 28.40
C SER A 171 26.15 -20.53 28.05
N PRO A 172 27.18 -20.96 27.32
CA PRO A 172 27.40 -22.38 27.04
C PRO A 172 28.13 -23.03 28.20
N GLU A 173 27.51 -23.99 28.87
CA GLU A 173 28.21 -24.96 29.72
C GLU A 173 28.86 -26.04 28.84
N THR A 174 30.17 -26.10 28.92
CA THR A 174 30.99 -27.19 28.36
C THR A 174 30.93 -28.39 29.29
N SER A 175 30.32 -29.49 28.90
CA SER A 175 30.48 -30.78 29.52
C SER A 175 31.25 -31.71 28.59
N HIS A 176 32.51 -32.03 29.01
CA HIS A 176 33.33 -33.12 28.46
C HIS A 176 32.66 -34.45 28.76
N HIS A 177 32.39 -35.25 27.73
CA HIS A 177 32.23 -36.69 27.85
C HIS A 177 33.34 -37.40 27.12
N THR A 178 34.22 -38.04 27.91
CA THR A 178 35.21 -39.03 27.48
C THR A 178 34.51 -40.36 27.21
N HIS A 179 34.60 -40.89 26.00
CA HIS A 179 34.34 -42.31 25.71
C HIS A 179 35.62 -43.09 25.76
N GLY A 180 35.69 -44.05 26.72
CA GLY A 180 36.67 -45.12 26.74
C GLY A 180 36.32 -46.21 25.75
N ALA A 181 37.33 -46.77 25.16
CA ALA A 181 37.26 -47.92 24.26
C ALA A 181 37.05 -49.23 25.07
N ASP A 182 36.23 -50.13 24.48
CA ASP A 182 36.44 -51.59 24.37
C ASP A 182 35.51 -52.10 23.26
#